data_6ad7b217a05fcd69b13365540bb6954a
#
_entry.id   6ad7b217a05fcd69b13365540bb6954a
#
_cell.length_a   1.000
_cell.length_b   1.000
_cell.length_c   1.000
_cell.angle_alpha   90.00
_cell.angle_beta   90.00
_cell.angle_gamma   90.00
#
_symmetry.space_group_name_H-M   'P 1'
#
loop_
_entity.id
_entity.type
_entity.pdbx_description
1 polymer ?
#
loop_
_entity_poly.entity_id
_entity_poly.type
_entity_poly.pdbx_seq_one_letter_code
_entity_poly.pdbx_strand_id
1 'polypeptide(L)'
;MIEWFETSARDLPWRAPGFGAWGILVSEFMLQQTPVVRVIPRLEEWLERWPTPEALAADSPGEAVRAWQSLGYPRRALWLHACAVAITEQHGGIVPSDVEALRALPGIGDYTSRAVAVFAYGDRHPVVDTNTRRVIARSVDGRDDAGPPSARRDLDAMDRLLPHDELDARSFNAAIMELGAVVCTARRPDCDICPIRTSCAWLRAGFPETGGPKKKVQKKFEGSDRQVRGLVLALLRASEGAHGVPIGAVDAVWHDRVQLERAVDGLLADGLLARTPDGFALPS
;
A
#
# COMPACT_ATOMS: atom_id res chain seq x y z
N MET A 1 -4.45 12.23 -21.81
CA MET A 1 -4.15 11.40 -20.60
C MET A 1 -4.99 10.13 -20.60
N ILE A 2 -6.32 10.26 -20.63
CA ILE A 2 -7.24 9.10 -20.59
C ILE A 2 -7.01 8.19 -21.80
N GLU A 3 -7.04 8.69 -23.02
CA GLU A 3 -6.76 7.92 -24.26
C GLU A 3 -5.40 7.18 -24.21
N TRP A 4 -4.36 7.83 -23.67
CA TRP A 4 -3.07 7.18 -23.47
C TRP A 4 -3.17 6.04 -22.45
N PHE A 5 -3.89 6.24 -21.37
CA PHE A 5 -4.07 5.23 -20.34
C PHE A 5 -4.82 4.01 -20.88
N GLU A 6 -5.87 4.19 -21.67
CA GLU A 6 -6.63 3.11 -22.29
C GLU A 6 -5.79 2.23 -23.21
N THR A 7 -4.77 2.79 -23.85
CA THR A 7 -3.93 2.06 -24.83
C THR A 7 -2.60 1.57 -24.27
N SER A 8 -2.11 2.19 -23.18
CA SER A 8 -0.73 1.99 -22.71
C SER A 8 -0.62 1.56 -21.24
N ALA A 9 -1.75 1.46 -20.53
CA ALA A 9 -1.77 1.05 -19.14
C ALA A 9 -1.35 -0.42 -18.97
N ARG A 10 -0.62 -0.70 -17.88
CA ARG A 10 -0.32 -2.07 -17.50
C ARG A 10 -1.60 -2.85 -17.23
N ASP A 11 -1.62 -4.10 -17.61
CA ASP A 11 -2.68 -5.04 -17.19
C ASP A 11 -2.46 -5.41 -15.71
N LEU A 12 -3.36 -4.94 -14.85
CA LEU A 12 -3.28 -5.15 -13.40
C LEU A 12 -4.59 -5.75 -12.91
N PRO A 13 -4.57 -6.79 -12.01
CA PRO A 13 -5.77 -7.50 -11.58
C PRO A 13 -6.90 -6.59 -11.09
N TRP A 14 -6.57 -5.55 -10.33
CA TRP A 14 -7.53 -4.59 -9.76
C TRP A 14 -8.14 -3.60 -10.77
N ARG A 15 -7.74 -3.69 -12.04
CA ARG A 15 -8.34 -2.94 -13.17
C ARG A 15 -9.32 -3.77 -13.97
N ALA A 16 -9.37 -5.08 -13.74
CA ALA A 16 -10.25 -5.97 -14.44
C ALA A 16 -11.73 -5.63 -14.17
N PRO A 17 -12.60 -5.69 -15.20
CA PRO A 17 -14.02 -5.54 -15.00
C PRO A 17 -14.56 -6.52 -13.95
N GLY A 18 -15.38 -6.03 -13.01
CA GLY A 18 -15.95 -6.87 -11.96
C GLY A 18 -15.02 -7.16 -10.78
N PHE A 19 -13.81 -6.59 -10.73
CA PHE A 19 -12.95 -6.67 -9.55
C PHE A 19 -13.59 -5.87 -8.41
N GLY A 20 -14.13 -6.58 -7.44
CA GLY A 20 -15.02 -6.01 -6.42
C GLY A 20 -14.31 -5.06 -5.43
N ALA A 21 -15.10 -4.31 -4.66
CA ALA A 21 -14.61 -3.32 -3.69
C ALA A 21 -13.70 -3.94 -2.62
N TRP A 22 -13.98 -5.16 -2.18
CA TRP A 22 -13.10 -5.90 -1.27
C TRP A 22 -11.73 -6.14 -1.88
N GLY A 23 -11.66 -6.63 -3.10
CA GLY A 23 -10.39 -6.84 -3.80
C GLY A 23 -9.59 -5.55 -3.97
N ILE A 24 -10.25 -4.43 -4.33
CA ILE A 24 -9.62 -3.11 -4.40
C ILE A 24 -9.06 -2.69 -3.05
N LEU A 25 -9.83 -2.82 -1.97
CA LEU A 25 -9.38 -2.50 -0.62
C LEU A 25 -8.15 -3.32 -0.21
N VAL A 26 -8.18 -4.64 -0.44
CA VAL A 26 -7.04 -5.53 -0.15
C VAL A 26 -5.81 -5.11 -0.97
N SER A 27 -5.97 -4.82 -2.27
CA SER A 27 -4.88 -4.38 -3.13
C SER A 27 -4.25 -3.07 -2.63
N GLU A 28 -5.05 -2.11 -2.18
CA GLU A 28 -4.57 -0.84 -1.63
C GLU A 28 -3.77 -1.03 -0.33
N PHE A 29 -4.19 -1.95 0.56
CA PHE A 29 -3.38 -2.32 1.73
C PHE A 29 -2.04 -2.95 1.33
N MET A 30 -2.04 -3.84 0.33
CA MET A 30 -0.83 -4.52 -0.10
C MET A 30 0.13 -3.62 -0.86
N LEU A 31 -0.37 -2.64 -1.63
CA LEU A 31 0.42 -1.72 -2.44
C LEU A 31 1.14 -0.63 -1.62
N GLN A 32 0.75 -0.40 -0.35
CA GLN A 32 1.45 0.55 0.51
C GLN A 32 2.95 0.19 0.62
N GLN A 33 3.81 0.98 -0.03
CA GLN A 33 5.27 0.81 -0.04
C GLN A 33 5.76 -0.57 -0.54
N THR A 34 4.94 -1.32 -1.27
CA THR A 34 5.30 -2.63 -1.84
C THR A 34 5.19 -2.57 -3.36
N PRO A 35 6.23 -3.01 -4.11
CA PRO A 35 6.18 -3.05 -5.57
C PRO A 35 5.07 -3.96 -6.10
N VAL A 36 4.41 -3.52 -7.17
CA VAL A 36 3.30 -4.23 -7.84
C VAL A 36 3.61 -5.71 -8.12
N VAL A 37 4.79 -6.01 -8.65
CA VAL A 37 5.20 -7.39 -8.99
C VAL A 37 5.22 -8.35 -7.81
N ARG A 38 5.34 -7.83 -6.57
CA ARG A 38 5.29 -8.63 -5.34
C ARG A 38 3.87 -8.75 -4.80
N VAL A 39 3.01 -7.80 -5.14
CA VAL A 39 1.62 -7.75 -4.67
C VAL A 39 0.75 -8.72 -5.46
N ILE A 40 0.86 -8.75 -6.78
CA ILE A 40 -0.03 -9.55 -7.64
C ILE A 40 -0.20 -11.00 -7.16
N PRO A 41 0.86 -11.82 -7.03
CA PRO A 41 0.70 -13.22 -6.64
C PRO A 41 0.12 -13.38 -5.22
N ARG A 42 0.40 -12.43 -4.32
CA ARG A 42 -0.13 -12.49 -2.95
C ARG A 42 -1.59 -12.07 -2.88
N LEU A 43 -2.00 -11.12 -3.71
CA LEU A 43 -3.39 -10.68 -3.82
C LEU A 43 -4.29 -11.81 -4.35
N GLU A 44 -3.83 -12.54 -5.35
CA GLU A 44 -4.54 -13.68 -5.92
C GLU A 44 -4.75 -14.78 -4.86
N GLU A 45 -3.69 -15.22 -4.20
CA GLU A 45 -3.76 -16.20 -3.11
C GLU A 45 -4.63 -15.73 -1.94
N TRP A 46 -4.59 -14.43 -1.62
CA TRP A 46 -5.38 -13.85 -0.54
C TRP A 46 -6.87 -13.86 -0.87
N LEU A 47 -7.25 -13.43 -2.08
CA LEU A 47 -8.65 -13.39 -2.51
C LEU A 47 -9.24 -14.78 -2.78
N GLU A 48 -8.42 -15.76 -3.17
CA GLU A 48 -8.83 -17.15 -3.24
C GLU A 48 -9.17 -17.70 -1.85
N ARG A 49 -8.35 -17.40 -0.84
CA ARG A 49 -8.58 -17.84 0.54
C ARG A 49 -9.70 -17.06 1.23
N TRP A 50 -9.75 -15.75 1.04
CA TRP A 50 -10.71 -14.85 1.69
C TRP A 50 -11.41 -13.94 0.66
N PRO A 51 -12.39 -14.48 -0.06
CA PRO A 51 -13.08 -13.75 -1.11
C PRO A 51 -13.96 -12.61 -0.60
N THR A 52 -14.26 -12.55 0.69
CA THR A 52 -15.11 -11.54 1.33
C THR A 52 -14.51 -11.06 2.65
N PRO A 53 -14.94 -9.88 3.16
CA PRO A 53 -14.54 -9.42 4.51
C PRO A 53 -14.87 -10.43 5.60
N GLU A 54 -16.06 -11.07 5.54
CA GLU A 54 -16.51 -12.04 6.53
C GLU A 54 -15.60 -13.28 6.57
N ALA A 55 -15.15 -13.72 5.41
CA ALA A 55 -14.24 -14.86 5.34
C ALA A 55 -12.91 -14.58 6.06
N LEU A 56 -12.37 -13.36 5.91
CA LEU A 56 -11.17 -12.95 6.64
C LEU A 56 -11.44 -12.71 8.12
N ALA A 57 -12.57 -12.08 8.46
CA ALA A 57 -12.97 -11.80 9.84
C ALA A 57 -13.21 -13.07 10.67
N ALA A 58 -13.63 -14.16 10.02
CA ALA A 58 -13.84 -15.46 10.67
C ALA A 58 -12.55 -16.23 10.96
N ASP A 59 -11.44 -15.87 10.32
CA ASP A 59 -10.13 -16.47 10.55
C ASP A 59 -9.35 -15.70 11.64
N SER A 60 -8.28 -16.26 12.16
CA SER A 60 -7.46 -15.55 13.16
C SER A 60 -6.59 -14.47 12.53
N PRO A 61 -6.26 -13.39 13.28
CA PRO A 61 -5.30 -12.38 12.81
C PRO A 61 -3.92 -12.98 12.52
N GLY A 62 -3.54 -14.08 13.17
CA GLY A 62 -2.31 -14.81 12.91
C GLY A 62 -2.27 -15.42 11.51
N GLU A 63 -3.40 -15.91 11.02
CA GLU A 63 -3.49 -16.44 9.66
C GLU A 63 -3.35 -15.33 8.61
N ALA A 64 -3.88 -14.14 8.89
CA ALA A 64 -3.62 -12.98 8.05
C ALA A 64 -2.12 -12.62 8.02
N VAL A 65 -1.42 -12.66 9.17
CA VAL A 65 0.04 -12.46 9.24
C VAL A 65 0.78 -13.58 8.51
N ARG A 66 0.32 -14.83 8.61
CA ARG A 66 0.90 -15.97 7.91
C ARG A 66 0.82 -15.79 6.39
N ALA A 67 -0.35 -15.47 5.86
CA ALA A 67 -0.59 -15.27 4.43
C ALA A 67 0.08 -14.00 3.89
N TRP A 68 0.36 -13.00 4.73
CA TRP A 68 1.06 -11.78 4.34
C TRP A 68 2.50 -12.03 3.87
N GLN A 69 3.11 -13.07 4.34
CA GLN A 69 4.46 -13.52 3.98
C GLN A 69 5.49 -12.37 3.91
N SER A 70 6.21 -12.26 2.79
CA SER A 70 7.32 -11.33 2.61
C SER A 70 6.92 -9.95 2.05
N LEU A 71 5.63 -9.57 2.04
CA LEU A 71 5.19 -8.27 1.51
C LEU A 71 5.83 -7.06 2.24
N GLY A 72 6.33 -7.29 3.47
CA GLY A 72 6.89 -6.23 4.32
C GLY A 72 5.81 -5.49 5.11
N TYR A 73 6.24 -4.71 6.12
CA TYR A 73 5.32 -3.98 7.00
C TYR A 73 4.17 -4.85 7.52
N PRO A 74 4.45 -5.95 8.23
CA PRO A 74 3.48 -7.01 8.54
C PRO A 74 2.29 -6.56 9.41
N ARG A 75 2.38 -5.41 10.12
CA ARG A 75 1.22 -4.83 10.82
C ARG A 75 0.04 -4.51 9.90
N ARG A 76 0.28 -4.32 8.60
CA ARG A 76 -0.79 -4.12 7.64
C ARG A 76 -1.73 -5.31 7.53
N ALA A 77 -1.21 -6.53 7.74
CA ALA A 77 -2.04 -7.73 7.80
C ALA A 77 -3.03 -7.69 8.97
N LEU A 78 -2.55 -7.24 10.15
CA LEU A 78 -3.41 -7.07 11.32
C LEU A 78 -4.45 -5.97 11.11
N TRP A 79 -4.05 -4.86 10.50
CA TRP A 79 -4.99 -3.78 10.20
C TRP A 79 -6.02 -4.19 9.16
N LEU A 80 -5.64 -4.95 8.14
CA LEU A 80 -6.57 -5.47 7.14
C LEU A 80 -7.54 -6.48 7.75
N HIS A 81 -7.07 -7.35 8.66
CA HIS A 81 -7.95 -8.24 9.42
C HIS A 81 -8.93 -7.45 10.30
N ALA A 82 -8.44 -6.51 11.09
CA ALA A 82 -9.31 -5.65 11.94
C ALA A 82 -10.30 -4.82 11.09
N CYS A 83 -9.87 -4.38 9.90
CA CYS A 83 -10.74 -3.70 8.94
C CYS A 83 -11.86 -4.65 8.44
N ALA A 84 -11.53 -5.91 8.12
CA ALA A 84 -12.52 -6.91 7.72
C ALA A 84 -13.54 -7.20 8.83
N VAL A 85 -13.09 -7.33 10.08
CA VAL A 85 -13.97 -7.47 11.25
C VAL A 85 -14.91 -6.26 11.36
N ALA A 86 -14.38 -5.04 11.29
CA ALA A 86 -15.19 -3.82 11.37
C ALA A 86 -16.21 -3.72 10.21
N ILE A 87 -15.83 -4.08 8.98
CA ILE A 87 -16.74 -4.12 7.82
C ILE A 87 -17.86 -5.14 8.06
N THR A 88 -17.53 -6.32 8.56
CA THR A 88 -18.52 -7.37 8.85
C THR A 88 -19.51 -6.94 9.93
N GLU A 89 -19.02 -6.40 11.05
CA GLU A 89 -19.85 -6.07 12.21
C GLU A 89 -20.64 -4.78 12.04
N GLN A 90 -20.07 -3.77 11.38
CA GLN A 90 -20.64 -2.42 11.34
C GLN A 90 -21.28 -2.07 9.99
N HIS A 91 -20.91 -2.80 8.93
CA HIS A 91 -21.38 -2.53 7.57
C HIS A 91 -21.97 -3.77 6.86
N GLY A 92 -22.33 -4.81 7.62
CA GLY A 92 -22.98 -6.02 7.08
C GLY A 92 -22.17 -6.75 6.01
N GLY A 93 -20.83 -6.73 6.11
CA GLY A 93 -19.93 -7.36 5.15
C GLY A 93 -19.70 -6.57 3.85
N ILE A 94 -20.30 -5.39 3.71
CA ILE A 94 -20.15 -4.56 2.49
C ILE A 94 -19.14 -3.45 2.76
N VAL A 95 -18.10 -3.36 1.92
CA VAL A 95 -17.13 -2.25 1.98
C VAL A 95 -17.86 -0.93 1.76
N PRO A 96 -17.76 0.06 2.68
CA PRO A 96 -18.43 1.35 2.49
C PRO A 96 -17.95 2.09 1.24
N SER A 97 -18.80 2.91 0.62
CA SER A 97 -18.43 3.82 -0.47
C SER A 97 -18.04 5.20 0.04
N ASP A 98 -18.63 5.66 1.13
CA ASP A 98 -18.40 6.98 1.71
C ASP A 98 -16.98 7.12 2.29
N VAL A 99 -16.28 8.19 1.93
CA VAL A 99 -14.89 8.45 2.35
C VAL A 99 -14.73 8.55 3.86
N GLU A 100 -15.67 9.13 4.59
CA GLU A 100 -15.57 9.27 6.05
C GLU A 100 -15.85 7.93 6.74
N ALA A 101 -16.80 7.14 6.24
CA ALA A 101 -17.04 5.78 6.71
C ALA A 101 -15.81 4.88 6.47
N LEU A 102 -15.19 4.97 5.29
CA LEU A 102 -13.94 4.28 4.98
C LEU A 102 -12.80 4.71 5.91
N ARG A 103 -12.65 6.00 6.20
CA ARG A 103 -11.60 6.53 7.10
C ARG A 103 -11.76 6.09 8.55
N ALA A 104 -12.98 5.77 8.97
CA ALA A 104 -13.24 5.24 10.31
C ALA A 104 -12.77 3.79 10.49
N LEU A 105 -12.52 3.06 9.39
CA LEU A 105 -12.07 1.68 9.43
C LEU A 105 -10.58 1.57 9.84
N PRO A 106 -10.20 0.51 10.58
CA PRO A 106 -8.82 0.28 10.99
C PRO A 106 -7.84 0.24 9.82
N GLY A 107 -6.74 1.01 9.94
CA GLY A 107 -5.66 1.02 8.94
C GLY A 107 -5.94 1.79 7.66
N ILE A 108 -7.11 2.41 7.52
CA ILE A 108 -7.48 3.23 6.37
C ILE A 108 -7.19 4.70 6.67
N GLY A 109 -6.31 5.29 5.86
CA GLY A 109 -5.99 6.72 5.86
C GLY A 109 -6.71 7.46 4.74
N ASP A 110 -6.45 8.77 4.66
CA ASP A 110 -7.04 9.68 3.67
C ASP A 110 -6.82 9.24 2.21
N TYR A 111 -5.64 8.70 1.89
CA TYR A 111 -5.37 8.15 0.57
C TYR A 111 -6.23 6.92 0.27
N THR A 112 -6.19 5.91 1.15
CA THR A 112 -6.87 4.62 0.89
C THR A 112 -8.39 4.79 0.84
N SER A 113 -8.97 5.65 1.69
CA SER A 113 -10.41 5.92 1.65
C SER A 113 -10.85 6.49 0.30
N ARG A 114 -10.12 7.50 -0.21
CA ARG A 114 -10.41 8.08 -1.53
C ARG A 114 -10.13 7.11 -2.67
N ALA A 115 -9.05 6.33 -2.61
CA ALA A 115 -8.73 5.34 -3.62
C ALA A 115 -9.83 4.28 -3.75
N VAL A 116 -10.35 3.78 -2.62
CA VAL A 116 -11.48 2.82 -2.62
C VAL A 116 -12.75 3.47 -3.15
N ALA A 117 -13.13 4.67 -2.70
CA ALA A 117 -14.30 5.39 -3.19
C ALA A 117 -14.24 5.60 -4.72
N VAL A 118 -13.08 6.00 -5.24
CA VAL A 118 -12.89 6.23 -6.68
C VAL A 118 -12.84 4.91 -7.46
N PHE A 119 -11.97 3.98 -7.08
CA PHE A 119 -11.68 2.82 -7.93
C PHE A 119 -12.71 1.70 -7.80
N ALA A 120 -13.39 1.59 -6.65
CA ALA A 120 -14.43 0.59 -6.46
C ALA A 120 -15.83 1.11 -6.84
N TYR A 121 -16.12 2.36 -6.51
CA TYR A 121 -17.48 2.90 -6.63
C TYR A 121 -17.63 3.95 -7.74
N GLY A 122 -16.53 4.51 -8.22
CA GLY A 122 -16.56 5.51 -9.29
C GLY A 122 -16.73 6.95 -8.82
N ASP A 123 -16.70 7.19 -7.50
CA ASP A 123 -16.88 8.53 -6.93
C ASP A 123 -15.79 9.51 -7.40
N ARG A 124 -16.16 10.79 -7.54
CA ARG A 124 -15.22 11.83 -7.94
C ARG A 124 -14.47 12.37 -6.73
N HIS A 125 -13.31 11.81 -6.45
CA HIS A 125 -12.38 12.33 -5.44
C HIS A 125 -10.94 12.43 -5.98
N PRO A 126 -10.13 13.39 -5.52
CA PRO A 126 -8.71 13.41 -5.83
C PRO A 126 -7.97 12.30 -5.10
N VAL A 127 -7.25 11.45 -5.85
CA VAL A 127 -6.38 10.39 -5.31
C VAL A 127 -4.93 10.79 -5.53
N VAL A 128 -4.18 11.01 -4.45
CA VAL A 128 -2.85 11.59 -4.52
C VAL A 128 -1.81 10.72 -3.80
N ASP A 129 -1.02 10.00 -4.58
CA ASP A 129 0.16 9.30 -4.12
C ASP A 129 1.47 10.07 -4.43
N THR A 130 2.60 9.47 -4.17
CA THR A 130 3.91 10.07 -4.48
C THR A 130 4.16 10.23 -5.98
N ASN A 131 3.54 9.40 -6.82
CA ASN A 131 3.64 9.49 -8.28
C ASN A 131 2.82 10.66 -8.79
N THR A 132 1.56 10.76 -8.37
CA THR A 132 0.65 11.88 -8.68
C THR A 132 1.28 13.21 -8.29
N ARG A 133 1.79 13.33 -7.05
CA ARG A 133 2.47 14.54 -6.57
C ARG A 133 3.63 14.96 -7.48
N ARG A 134 4.45 14.00 -7.89
CA ARG A 134 5.59 14.25 -8.77
C ARG A 134 5.16 14.69 -10.17
N VAL A 135 4.14 14.03 -10.73
CA VAL A 135 3.61 14.41 -12.05
C VAL A 135 3.08 15.84 -12.02
N ILE A 136 2.26 16.18 -11.01
CA ILE A 136 1.70 17.55 -10.85
C ILE A 136 2.84 18.56 -10.68
N ALA A 137 3.80 18.34 -9.80
CA ALA A 137 4.93 19.23 -9.58
C ALA A 137 5.68 19.52 -10.88
N ARG A 138 5.91 18.51 -11.71
CA ARG A 138 6.62 18.67 -12.99
C ARG A 138 5.75 19.29 -14.07
N SER A 139 4.56 18.74 -14.28
CA SER A 139 3.74 19.14 -15.43
C SER A 139 3.04 20.48 -15.23
N VAL A 140 2.64 20.82 -14.00
CA VAL A 140 1.88 22.04 -13.67
C VAL A 140 2.77 23.11 -13.05
N ASP A 141 3.51 22.76 -11.97
CA ASP A 141 4.28 23.73 -11.20
C ASP A 141 5.67 24.02 -11.80
N GLY A 142 6.15 23.23 -12.77
CA GLY A 142 7.46 23.40 -13.38
C GLY A 142 8.65 23.04 -12.47
N ARG A 143 8.43 22.21 -11.44
CA ARG A 143 9.44 21.82 -10.44
C ARG A 143 9.78 20.35 -10.57
N ASP A 144 11.05 19.97 -10.34
CA ASP A 144 11.54 18.58 -10.38
C ASP A 144 11.00 17.71 -9.23
N ASP A 145 10.73 18.33 -8.07
CA ASP A 145 10.25 17.66 -6.85
C ASP A 145 9.00 18.34 -6.27
N ALA A 146 8.09 17.54 -5.72
CA ALA A 146 6.85 18.03 -5.12
C ALA A 146 7.05 18.69 -3.74
N GLY A 147 8.26 18.63 -3.19
CA GLY A 147 8.55 19.11 -1.85
C GLY A 147 7.90 18.28 -0.74
N PRO A 148 7.86 18.77 0.50
CA PRO A 148 7.23 18.10 1.62
C PRO A 148 5.75 17.79 1.35
N PRO A 149 5.22 16.65 1.81
CA PRO A 149 3.80 16.34 1.68
C PRO A 149 2.91 17.36 2.40
N SER A 150 1.81 17.73 1.77
CA SER A 150 0.77 18.56 2.36
C SER A 150 -0.58 18.10 1.83
N ALA A 151 -1.36 17.38 2.66
CA ALA A 151 -2.61 16.79 2.23
C ALA A 151 -3.53 17.80 1.55
N ARG A 152 -3.78 18.94 2.18
CA ARG A 152 -4.65 19.98 1.62
C ARG A 152 -4.15 20.50 0.26
N ARG A 153 -2.90 20.96 0.20
CA ARG A 153 -2.33 21.50 -1.05
C ARG A 153 -2.32 20.47 -2.17
N ASP A 154 -1.93 19.23 -1.84
CA ASP A 154 -1.77 18.18 -2.83
C ASP A 154 -3.13 17.71 -3.36
N LEU A 155 -4.16 17.59 -2.49
CA LEU A 155 -5.54 17.29 -2.88
C LEU A 155 -6.16 18.42 -3.70
N ASP A 156 -6.02 19.68 -3.27
CA ASP A 156 -6.53 20.86 -4.00
C ASP A 156 -5.89 20.96 -5.40
N ALA A 157 -4.61 20.61 -5.53
CA ALA A 157 -3.92 20.61 -6.82
C ALA A 157 -4.46 19.55 -7.75
N MET A 158 -4.74 18.35 -7.24
CA MET A 158 -5.31 17.26 -8.03
C MET A 158 -6.78 17.53 -8.38
N ASP A 159 -7.58 18.03 -7.44
CA ASP A 159 -9.02 18.30 -7.67
C ASP A 159 -9.24 19.30 -8.80
N ARG A 160 -8.38 20.34 -8.92
CA ARG A 160 -8.43 21.29 -10.04
C ARG A 160 -8.14 20.68 -11.41
N LEU A 161 -7.50 19.53 -11.46
CA LEU A 161 -7.16 18.81 -12.70
C LEU A 161 -8.19 17.75 -13.06
N LEU A 162 -8.99 17.30 -12.08
CA LEU A 162 -9.97 16.24 -12.29
C LEU A 162 -11.08 16.69 -13.23
N PRO A 163 -11.45 15.87 -14.22
CA PRO A 163 -12.68 16.04 -14.99
C PRO A 163 -13.92 16.12 -14.06
N HIS A 164 -14.96 16.79 -14.55
CA HIS A 164 -16.23 16.87 -13.82
C HIS A 164 -17.03 15.57 -13.90
N ASP A 165 -16.93 14.84 -15.02
CA ASP A 165 -17.53 13.53 -15.20
C ASP A 165 -16.83 12.48 -14.31
N GLU A 166 -17.60 11.65 -13.63
CA GLU A 166 -17.08 10.67 -12.65
C GLU A 166 -16.25 9.56 -13.31
N LEU A 167 -16.68 9.05 -14.48
CA LEU A 167 -15.94 8.01 -15.20
C LEU A 167 -14.59 8.55 -15.68
N ASP A 168 -14.60 9.76 -16.24
CA ASP A 168 -13.38 10.45 -16.67
C ASP A 168 -12.49 10.78 -15.46
N ALA A 169 -13.05 11.18 -14.32
CA ALA A 169 -12.30 11.44 -13.09
C ALA A 169 -11.62 10.18 -12.55
N ARG A 170 -12.31 9.03 -12.55
CA ARG A 170 -11.74 7.73 -12.20
C ARG A 170 -10.58 7.35 -13.13
N SER A 171 -10.81 7.45 -14.43
CA SER A 171 -9.80 7.15 -15.45
C SER A 171 -8.61 8.10 -15.36
N PHE A 172 -8.84 9.39 -15.09
CA PHE A 172 -7.79 10.39 -14.92
C PHE A 172 -6.92 10.13 -13.69
N ASN A 173 -7.54 9.77 -12.53
CA ASN A 173 -6.80 9.37 -11.34
C ASN A 173 -5.86 8.18 -11.64
N ALA A 174 -6.37 7.15 -12.31
CA ALA A 174 -5.57 5.99 -12.69
C ALA A 174 -4.47 6.36 -13.69
N ALA A 175 -4.77 7.20 -14.67
CA ALA A 175 -3.85 7.64 -15.71
C ALA A 175 -2.66 8.45 -15.15
N ILE A 176 -2.90 9.39 -14.24
CA ILE A 176 -1.82 10.20 -13.65
C ILE A 176 -0.91 9.37 -12.74
N MET A 177 -1.48 8.41 -11.99
CA MET A 177 -0.72 7.46 -11.18
C MET A 177 0.15 6.56 -12.06
N GLU A 178 -0.43 6.03 -13.15
CA GLU A 178 0.30 5.18 -14.12
C GLU A 178 1.42 5.96 -14.80
N LEU A 179 1.12 7.17 -15.29
CA LEU A 179 2.13 8.03 -15.91
C LEU A 179 3.33 8.25 -14.97
N GLY A 180 3.07 8.51 -13.70
CA GLY A 180 4.11 8.65 -12.69
C GLY A 180 4.87 7.36 -12.41
N ALA A 181 4.21 6.22 -12.51
CA ALA A 181 4.83 4.92 -12.25
C ALA A 181 5.76 4.46 -13.38
N VAL A 182 5.36 4.67 -14.65
CA VAL A 182 6.05 4.05 -15.79
C VAL A 182 6.75 5.04 -16.73
N VAL A 183 6.33 6.29 -16.82
CA VAL A 183 6.90 7.30 -17.72
C VAL A 183 7.60 8.41 -16.94
N CYS A 184 6.86 9.17 -16.12
CA CYS A 184 7.38 10.29 -15.35
C CYS A 184 8.04 9.81 -14.05
N THR A 185 9.00 8.89 -14.16
CA THR A 185 9.67 8.26 -13.00
C THR A 185 10.53 9.26 -12.23
N ALA A 186 10.87 8.91 -10.98
CA ALA A 186 11.60 9.83 -10.09
C ALA A 186 13.01 10.15 -10.60
N ARG A 187 13.75 9.16 -11.13
CA ARG A 187 15.17 9.30 -11.50
C ARG A 187 15.38 9.51 -12.99
N ARG A 188 14.61 8.86 -13.83
CA ARG A 188 14.77 8.84 -15.29
C ARG A 188 13.39 8.92 -15.95
N PRO A 189 12.79 10.12 -16.03
CA PRO A 189 11.55 10.28 -16.77
C PRO A 189 11.79 10.10 -18.26
N ASP A 190 10.93 9.33 -18.91
CA ASP A 190 10.94 9.18 -20.37
C ASP A 190 10.01 10.23 -21.01
N CYS A 191 10.57 11.42 -21.22
CA CYS A 191 9.79 12.54 -21.74
C CYS A 191 9.46 12.42 -23.22
N ASP A 192 10.14 11.54 -23.97
CA ASP A 192 9.92 11.38 -25.41
C ASP A 192 8.61 10.65 -25.71
N ILE A 193 8.20 9.73 -24.85
CA ILE A 193 6.91 9.01 -24.96
C ILE A 193 5.80 9.60 -24.07
N CYS A 194 6.06 10.73 -23.39
CA CYS A 194 5.11 11.29 -22.44
C CYS A 194 3.90 11.93 -23.12
N PRO A 195 2.65 11.51 -22.81
CA PRO A 195 1.44 12.01 -23.46
C PRO A 195 1.16 13.51 -23.18
N ILE A 196 1.75 14.04 -22.11
CA ILE A 196 1.60 15.47 -21.75
C ILE A 196 2.87 16.28 -22.00
N ARG A 197 3.77 15.79 -22.87
CA ARG A 197 5.05 16.44 -23.16
C ARG A 197 4.91 17.90 -23.55
N THR A 198 3.98 18.20 -24.44
CA THR A 198 3.78 19.54 -25.01
C THR A 198 3.27 20.56 -24.00
N SER A 199 2.54 20.11 -22.99
CA SER A 199 1.98 20.97 -21.92
C SER A 199 2.84 21.00 -20.65
N CYS A 200 3.89 20.16 -20.57
CA CYS A 200 4.68 20.02 -19.34
C CYS A 200 5.49 21.29 -19.04
N ALA A 201 5.20 21.93 -17.91
CA ALA A 201 5.87 23.16 -17.49
C ALA A 201 7.35 22.96 -17.18
N TRP A 202 7.73 21.85 -16.54
CA TRP A 202 9.11 21.51 -16.21
C TRP A 202 9.99 21.30 -17.44
N LEU A 203 9.45 20.59 -18.47
CA LEU A 203 10.14 20.41 -19.74
C LEU A 203 10.35 21.75 -20.45
N ARG A 204 9.29 22.57 -20.54
CA ARG A 204 9.35 23.91 -21.18
C ARG A 204 10.34 24.85 -20.50
N ALA A 205 10.51 24.69 -19.19
CA ALA A 205 11.47 25.48 -18.41
C ALA A 205 12.92 24.94 -18.52
N GLY A 206 13.20 23.88 -19.28
CA GLY A 206 14.52 23.29 -19.44
C GLY A 206 14.99 22.45 -18.25
N PHE A 207 14.07 21.78 -17.55
CA PHE A 207 14.35 20.89 -16.43
C PHE A 207 15.04 21.53 -15.23
N PRO A 208 14.54 22.65 -14.68
CA PRO A 208 15.17 23.29 -13.54
C PRO A 208 15.21 22.36 -12.33
N GLU A 209 16.35 22.34 -11.63
CA GLU A 209 16.50 21.68 -10.34
C GLU A 209 16.11 22.65 -9.23
N THR A 210 15.15 22.27 -8.39
CA THR A 210 14.64 23.14 -7.31
C THR A 210 15.37 22.95 -5.99
N GLY A 211 16.39 22.08 -5.94
CA GLY A 211 17.26 21.91 -4.77
C GLY A 211 16.57 21.38 -3.53
N GLY A 212 15.57 20.51 -3.68
CA GLY A 212 14.87 19.89 -2.56
C GLY A 212 15.76 19.11 -1.60
N PRO A 213 15.32 18.86 -0.35
CA PRO A 213 16.11 18.18 0.64
C PRO A 213 16.51 16.77 0.16
N LYS A 214 17.79 16.45 0.24
CA LYS A 214 18.28 15.12 -0.14
C LYS A 214 17.55 14.06 0.69
N LYS A 215 16.96 13.06 0.01
CA LYS A 215 16.29 11.94 0.68
C LYS A 215 17.29 11.24 1.59
N LYS A 216 16.86 11.00 2.86
CA LYS A 216 17.67 10.21 3.80
C LYS A 216 17.95 8.84 3.20
N VAL A 217 19.24 8.46 3.14
CA VAL A 217 19.65 7.13 2.68
C VAL A 217 19.14 6.12 3.71
N GLN A 218 18.33 5.18 3.25
CA GLN A 218 17.84 4.11 4.11
C GLN A 218 19.01 3.21 4.52
N LYS A 219 19.12 2.89 5.82
CA LYS A 219 20.13 1.95 6.33
C LYS A 219 20.03 0.60 5.59
N LYS A 220 21.15 -0.06 5.38
CA LYS A 220 21.21 -1.40 4.78
C LYS A 220 20.24 -2.35 5.50
N PHE A 221 19.64 -3.26 4.76
CA PHE A 221 18.74 -4.28 5.32
C PHE A 221 19.52 -5.30 6.14
N GLU A 222 20.67 -5.72 5.61
CA GLU A 222 21.55 -6.70 6.23
C GLU A 222 22.09 -6.18 7.58
N GLY A 223 22.01 -7.00 8.62
CA GLY A 223 22.36 -6.64 10.00
C GLY A 223 21.39 -5.71 10.71
N SER A 224 20.26 -5.36 10.11
CA SER A 224 19.27 -4.45 10.73
C SER A 224 18.21 -5.18 11.56
N ASP A 225 17.58 -4.49 12.52
CA ASP A 225 16.45 -5.02 13.28
C ASP A 225 15.29 -5.49 12.37
N ARG A 226 15.14 -4.88 11.17
CA ARG A 226 14.14 -5.32 10.17
C ARG A 226 14.43 -6.73 9.66
N GLN A 227 15.71 -7.09 9.49
CA GLN A 227 16.11 -8.44 9.11
C GLN A 227 15.78 -9.42 10.22
N VAL A 228 16.19 -9.13 11.46
CA VAL A 228 15.95 -10.00 12.62
C VAL A 228 14.44 -10.23 12.82
N ARG A 229 13.64 -9.16 12.81
CA ARG A 229 12.18 -9.26 12.88
C ARG A 229 11.60 -10.13 11.76
N GLY A 230 12.13 -9.98 10.54
CA GLY A 230 11.72 -10.79 9.39
C GLY A 230 12.00 -12.28 9.56
N LEU A 231 13.16 -12.64 10.12
CA LEU A 231 13.56 -14.02 10.39
C LEU A 231 12.69 -14.65 11.48
N VAL A 232 12.45 -13.94 12.59
CA VAL A 232 11.56 -14.41 13.66
C VAL A 232 10.14 -14.67 13.12
N LEU A 233 9.58 -13.72 12.34
CA LEU A 233 8.27 -13.92 11.72
C LEU A 233 8.24 -15.07 10.70
N ALA A 234 9.33 -15.26 9.95
CA ALA A 234 9.41 -16.39 9.00
C ALA A 234 9.36 -17.72 9.73
N LEU A 235 10.08 -17.84 10.85
CA LEU A 235 10.06 -19.05 11.70
C LEU A 235 8.64 -19.33 12.23
N LEU A 236 7.93 -18.32 12.73
CA LEU A 236 6.56 -18.51 13.25
C LEU A 236 5.54 -18.80 12.15
N ARG A 237 5.70 -18.22 10.97
CA ARG A 237 4.83 -18.55 9.82
C ARG A 237 5.00 -19.98 9.33
N ALA A 238 6.21 -20.53 9.45
CA ALA A 238 6.51 -21.90 9.05
C ALA A 238 6.04 -22.94 10.10
N SER A 239 5.76 -22.50 11.33
CA SER A 239 5.26 -23.42 12.37
C SER A 239 3.78 -23.74 12.14
N GLU A 240 3.44 -25.02 12.12
CA GLU A 240 2.07 -25.51 12.08
C GLU A 240 1.60 -25.83 13.51
N GLY A 241 0.38 -25.39 13.86
CA GLY A 241 -0.32 -25.76 15.10
C GLY A 241 -0.31 -24.70 16.22
N ALA A 242 -1.17 -24.94 17.20
CA ALA A 242 -1.47 -24.02 18.31
C ALA A 242 -0.36 -23.91 19.38
N HIS A 243 0.67 -24.75 19.33
CA HIS A 243 1.71 -24.81 20.37
C HIS A 243 2.80 -23.74 20.22
N GLY A 244 2.82 -23.02 19.08
CA GLY A 244 3.81 -21.97 18.83
C GLY A 244 5.24 -22.52 18.61
N VAL A 245 6.22 -21.61 18.67
CA VAL A 245 7.64 -21.90 18.49
C VAL A 245 8.35 -21.77 19.84
N PRO A 246 9.11 -22.78 20.29
CA PRO A 246 9.85 -22.74 21.55
C PRO A 246 10.85 -21.56 21.58
N ILE A 247 11.11 -21.02 22.78
CA ILE A 247 12.06 -19.92 22.98
C ILE A 247 13.43 -20.25 22.38
N GLY A 248 13.94 -21.47 22.62
CA GLY A 248 15.24 -21.87 22.09
C GLY A 248 15.36 -21.88 20.57
N ALA A 249 14.25 -22.14 19.84
CA ALA A 249 14.23 -22.04 18.39
C ALA A 249 14.26 -20.58 17.91
N VAL A 250 13.62 -19.67 18.64
CA VAL A 250 13.70 -18.22 18.39
C VAL A 250 15.09 -17.68 18.72
N ASP A 251 15.69 -18.14 19.84
CA ASP A 251 17.06 -17.76 20.23
C ASP A 251 18.12 -18.16 19.19
N ALA A 252 17.87 -19.23 18.45
CA ALA A 252 18.77 -19.69 17.38
C ALA A 252 18.70 -18.87 16.07
N VAL A 253 17.69 -17.98 15.93
CA VAL A 253 17.48 -17.22 14.67
C VAL A 253 18.57 -16.17 14.43
N TRP A 254 19.15 -15.62 15.49
CA TRP A 254 20.12 -14.52 15.38
C TRP A 254 21.21 -14.61 16.44
N HIS A 255 22.45 -14.29 16.06
CA HIS A 255 23.62 -14.45 16.93
C HIS A 255 23.76 -13.35 18.00
N ASP A 256 23.30 -12.11 17.71
CA ASP A 256 23.29 -11.01 18.69
C ASP A 256 22.01 -11.06 19.53
N ARG A 257 22.17 -11.50 20.77
CA ARG A 257 21.05 -11.70 21.70
C ARG A 257 20.33 -10.41 22.05
N VAL A 258 21.05 -9.32 22.24
CA VAL A 258 20.45 -8.00 22.58
C VAL A 258 19.62 -7.48 21.41
N GLN A 259 20.10 -7.66 20.17
CA GLN A 259 19.37 -7.28 18.99
C GLN A 259 18.12 -8.15 18.79
N LEU A 260 18.24 -9.46 19.05
CA LEU A 260 17.12 -10.40 18.97
C LEU A 260 16.01 -10.06 19.98
N GLU A 261 16.37 -9.85 21.25
CA GLU A 261 15.43 -9.45 22.31
C GLU A 261 14.68 -8.17 21.94
N ARG A 262 15.39 -7.13 21.49
CA ARG A 262 14.76 -5.90 21.00
C ARG A 262 13.82 -6.13 19.81
N ALA A 263 14.18 -7.02 18.89
CA ALA A 263 13.35 -7.37 17.75
C ALA A 263 12.07 -8.11 18.17
N VAL A 264 12.17 -9.06 19.10
CA VAL A 264 11.04 -9.82 19.68
C VAL A 264 10.12 -8.89 20.46
N ASP A 265 10.67 -8.03 21.32
CA ASP A 265 9.87 -7.06 22.07
C ASP A 265 9.12 -6.10 21.15
N GLY A 266 9.78 -5.66 20.07
CA GLY A 266 9.12 -4.85 19.04
C GLY A 266 8.00 -5.59 18.31
N LEU A 267 8.15 -6.90 18.07
CA LEU A 267 7.09 -7.72 17.46
C LEU A 267 5.91 -7.93 18.39
N LEU A 268 6.18 -8.15 19.70
CA LEU A 268 5.15 -8.24 20.75
C LEU A 268 4.38 -6.92 20.89
N ALA A 269 5.10 -5.79 20.96
CA ALA A 269 4.49 -4.46 21.03
C ALA A 269 3.63 -4.12 19.81
N ASP A 270 4.01 -4.63 18.63
CA ASP A 270 3.26 -4.48 17.40
C ASP A 270 2.06 -5.44 17.28
N GLY A 271 1.87 -6.36 18.24
CA GLY A 271 0.82 -7.39 18.20
C GLY A 271 1.04 -8.49 17.16
N LEU A 272 2.26 -8.61 16.62
CA LEU A 272 2.62 -9.61 15.61
C LEU A 272 3.04 -10.93 16.21
N LEU A 273 3.31 -10.96 17.50
CA LEU A 273 3.59 -12.14 18.32
C LEU A 273 2.72 -12.12 19.56
N ALA A 274 2.39 -13.32 20.02
CA ALA A 274 1.85 -13.59 21.36
C ALA A 274 2.79 -14.52 22.13
N ARG A 275 2.89 -14.34 23.46
CA ARG A 275 3.61 -15.26 24.33
C ARG A 275 2.76 -16.51 24.58
N THR A 276 3.38 -17.67 24.53
CA THR A 276 2.81 -18.95 24.97
C THR A 276 3.58 -19.46 26.20
N PRO A 277 3.11 -20.49 26.93
CA PRO A 277 3.86 -21.06 28.05
C PRO A 277 5.30 -21.45 27.68
N ASP A 278 5.50 -21.98 26.47
CA ASP A 278 6.78 -22.55 26.02
C ASP A 278 7.53 -21.68 25.01
N GLY A 279 6.93 -20.54 24.57
CA GLY A 279 7.57 -19.71 23.54
C GLY A 279 6.71 -18.59 22.98
N PHE A 280 6.57 -18.56 21.65
CA PHE A 280 5.87 -17.53 20.91
C PHE A 280 5.00 -18.13 19.81
N ALA A 281 3.85 -17.50 19.56
CA ALA A 281 2.95 -17.82 18.45
C ALA A 281 2.57 -16.56 17.66
N LEU A 282 1.98 -16.74 16.48
CA LEU A 282 1.24 -15.68 15.81
C LEU A 282 -0.02 -15.36 16.65
N PRO A 283 -0.59 -14.14 16.52
CA PRO A 283 -1.79 -13.77 17.29
C PRO A 283 -2.99 -14.64 16.92
N SER A 284 -3.79 -14.99 17.93
CA SER A 284 -5.02 -15.81 17.80
C SER A 284 -6.26 -14.94 17.67
#